data_3d0c3258ef715be5c5e57846d655c2cc
#
_entry.id   3d0c3258ef715be5c5e57846d655c2cc
#
_cell.length_a   1.000
_cell.length_b   1.000
_cell.length_c   1.000
_cell.angle_alpha   90.00
_cell.angle_beta   90.00
_cell.angle_gamma   90.00
#
_symmetry.space_group_name_H-M   'P 1'
#
loop_
_entity.id
_entity.type
_entity.pdbx_description
1 polymer ?
#
loop_
_entity_poly.entity_id
_entity_poly.type
_entity_poly.pdbx_seq_one_letter_code
_entity_poly.pdbx_strand_id
1 'polypeptide(L)'
;MRVRNPHLAEDYETMVPFQALQMIGHQVDAVCPDKTKGDYIMTAIHDFDGAQTYSEKPGHRFVLNADFSAVKEQDYDALLIPGGRAPEYLRLNEEVLKLVQAFDRAGKPIAAVCHGPQLLAAAGVLKGRTCSAYPACAPEVRLSGGHYADIGIDQAHVDGNLVTAPAWPAHPQWLAKFAEVLQQQ
;
A
#
# COMPACT_ATOMS: atom_id res chain seq x y z
N MET A 1 -23.23 7.15 -14.34
CA MET A 1 -22.96 5.72 -14.09
C MET A 1 -22.20 5.62 -12.79
N ARG A 2 -22.82 5.13 -11.69
CA ARG A 2 -22.09 4.90 -10.44
C ARG A 2 -21.30 3.61 -10.63
N VAL A 3 -19.98 3.71 -10.72
CA VAL A 3 -19.11 2.54 -10.66
C VAL A 3 -19.24 1.97 -9.26
N ARG A 4 -20.00 0.90 -9.12
CA ARG A 4 -20.08 0.14 -7.87
C ARG A 4 -18.89 -0.79 -7.83
N ASN A 5 -18.10 -0.57 -6.82
CA ASN A 5 -17.01 -1.38 -6.32
C ASN A 5 -15.61 -1.07 -6.84
N PRO A 6 -14.93 -0.15 -6.18
CA PRO A 6 -13.57 0.23 -6.54
C PRO A 6 -12.49 -0.41 -5.68
N HIS A 7 -12.80 -1.27 -4.72
CA HIS A 7 -11.85 -1.63 -3.68
C HIS A 7 -11.32 -3.04 -3.83
N LEU A 8 -10.71 -3.34 -4.99
CA LEU A 8 -9.99 -4.58 -5.23
C LEU A 8 -8.50 -4.36 -4.88
N ALA A 9 -8.18 -4.39 -3.58
CA ALA A 9 -6.80 -4.54 -3.16
C ALA A 9 -6.31 -5.94 -3.58
N GLU A 10 -5.03 -6.05 -3.92
CA GLU A 10 -4.46 -7.35 -4.24
C GLU A 10 -4.50 -8.27 -3.01
N ASP A 11 -4.84 -9.55 -3.23
CA ASP A 11 -5.15 -10.50 -2.16
C ASP A 11 -3.94 -10.75 -1.24
N TYR A 12 -2.79 -11.16 -1.79
CA TYR A 12 -1.57 -11.36 -1.02
C TYR A 12 -1.08 -10.08 -0.35
N GLU A 13 -1.17 -8.95 -1.06
CA GLU A 13 -0.71 -7.65 -0.56
C GLU A 13 -1.58 -7.09 0.56
N THR A 14 -2.77 -7.67 0.74
CA THR A 14 -3.67 -7.40 1.87
C THR A 14 -3.49 -8.41 2.99
N MET A 15 -3.61 -9.71 2.68
CA MET A 15 -3.67 -10.78 3.67
C MET A 15 -2.31 -11.04 4.34
N VAL A 16 -1.24 -11.11 3.55
CA VAL A 16 0.08 -11.47 4.06
C VAL A 16 0.64 -10.41 5.02
N PRO A 17 0.72 -9.11 4.66
CA PRO A 17 1.23 -8.11 5.60
C PRO A 17 0.35 -7.97 6.84
N PHE A 18 -0.98 -8.06 6.72
CA PHE A 18 -1.89 -8.02 7.86
C PHE A 18 -1.57 -9.11 8.88
N GLN A 19 -1.41 -10.36 8.42
CA GLN A 19 -1.12 -11.49 9.29
C GLN A 19 0.34 -11.50 9.79
N ALA A 20 1.30 -11.16 8.92
CA ALA A 20 2.71 -11.17 9.28
C ALA A 20 3.06 -10.13 10.35
N LEU A 21 2.50 -8.93 10.26
CA LEU A 21 2.71 -7.89 11.26
C LEU A 21 2.08 -8.28 12.61
N GLN A 22 0.89 -8.89 12.61
CA GLN A 22 0.29 -9.43 13.83
C GLN A 22 1.13 -10.58 14.43
N MET A 23 1.68 -11.46 13.58
CA MET A 23 2.54 -12.56 14.02
C MET A 23 3.77 -12.08 14.80
N ILE A 24 4.33 -10.94 14.43
CA ILE A 24 5.47 -10.33 15.13
C ILE A 24 5.07 -9.38 16.25
N GLY A 25 3.78 -9.32 16.61
CA GLY A 25 3.28 -8.65 17.80
C GLY A 25 2.72 -7.24 17.59
N HIS A 26 2.61 -6.74 16.36
CA HIS A 26 1.96 -5.46 16.10
C HIS A 26 0.44 -5.56 16.13
N GLN A 27 -0.23 -4.51 16.61
CA GLN A 27 -1.65 -4.31 16.38
C GLN A 27 -1.83 -3.69 14.99
N VAL A 28 -2.68 -4.29 14.17
CA VAL A 28 -2.92 -3.85 12.79
C VAL A 28 -4.39 -3.52 12.61
N ASP A 29 -4.68 -2.28 12.27
CA ASP A 29 -6.02 -1.81 11.93
C ASP A 29 -6.16 -1.70 10.41
N ALA A 30 -7.09 -2.48 9.87
CA ALA A 30 -7.43 -2.46 8.46
C ALA A 30 -8.68 -1.63 8.22
N VAL A 31 -8.54 -0.61 7.38
CA VAL A 31 -9.59 0.37 7.11
C VAL A 31 -9.79 0.62 5.62
N CYS A 32 -10.97 1.08 5.26
CA CYS A 32 -11.30 1.49 3.90
C CYS A 32 -12.27 2.68 3.95
N PRO A 33 -12.09 3.73 3.11
CA PRO A 33 -13.05 4.82 3.02
C PRO A 33 -14.48 4.31 2.79
N ASP A 34 -15.46 5.02 3.33
CA ASP A 34 -16.89 4.71 3.23
C ASP A 34 -17.30 3.34 3.81
N LYS A 35 -16.43 2.74 4.64
CA LYS A 35 -16.68 1.47 5.33
C LYS A 35 -16.39 1.57 6.81
N THR A 36 -17.04 0.68 7.58
CA THR A 36 -16.94 0.59 9.04
C THR A 36 -16.40 -0.77 9.46
N LYS A 37 -16.01 -0.86 10.72
CA LYS A 37 -15.61 -2.13 11.36
C LYS A 37 -16.68 -3.20 11.16
N GLY A 38 -16.28 -4.37 10.70
CA GLY A 38 -17.16 -5.50 10.39
C GLY A 38 -17.61 -5.56 8.93
N ASP A 39 -17.48 -4.47 8.17
CA ASP A 39 -17.63 -4.52 6.72
C ASP A 39 -16.51 -5.34 6.10
N TYR A 40 -16.66 -5.73 4.84
CA TYR A 40 -15.59 -6.39 4.10
C TYR A 40 -15.26 -5.66 2.80
N ILE A 41 -14.05 -5.85 2.34
CA ILE A 41 -13.65 -5.59 0.96
C ILE A 41 -13.48 -6.91 0.22
N MET A 42 -13.79 -6.94 -1.08
CA MET A 42 -13.32 -8.02 -1.95
C MET A 42 -11.90 -7.74 -2.35
N THR A 43 -11.02 -8.71 -2.19
CA THR A 43 -9.67 -8.66 -2.76
C THR A 43 -9.66 -9.20 -4.17
N ALA A 44 -8.59 -8.98 -4.91
CA ALA A 44 -8.35 -9.54 -6.23
C ALA A 44 -7.03 -10.30 -6.25
N ILE A 45 -7.04 -11.49 -6.84
CA ILE A 45 -5.83 -12.28 -7.05
C ILE A 45 -5.25 -11.86 -8.40
N HIS A 46 -4.01 -11.35 -8.37
CA HIS A 46 -3.26 -10.98 -9.57
C HIS A 46 -2.10 -11.96 -9.79
N ASP A 47 -2.14 -12.64 -10.94
CA ASP A 47 -1.08 -13.54 -11.39
C ASP A 47 -0.40 -12.98 -12.63
N PHE A 48 0.90 -13.20 -12.77
CA PHE A 48 1.70 -12.78 -13.92
C PHE A 48 1.59 -13.83 -15.04
N ASP A 49 0.43 -13.90 -15.68
CA ASP A 49 0.12 -14.87 -16.73
C ASP A 49 0.32 -14.30 -18.14
N GLY A 50 1.03 -15.07 -18.98
CA GLY A 50 1.15 -14.83 -20.42
C GLY A 50 1.87 -13.53 -20.79
N ALA A 51 1.51 -12.96 -21.94
CA ALA A 51 2.12 -11.75 -22.51
C ALA A 51 1.51 -10.44 -21.97
N GLN A 52 0.48 -10.51 -21.14
CA GLN A 52 -0.17 -9.36 -20.50
C GLN A 52 0.56 -8.99 -19.21
N THR A 53 0.18 -7.88 -18.61
CA THR A 53 0.77 -7.41 -17.37
C THR A 53 0.43 -8.33 -16.19
N TYR A 54 -0.83 -8.69 -16.04
CA TYR A 54 -1.34 -9.65 -15.06
C TYR A 54 -2.79 -10.04 -15.38
N SER A 55 -3.22 -11.20 -14.87
CA SER A 55 -4.60 -11.61 -14.82
C SER A 55 -5.26 -11.14 -13.53
N GLU A 56 -6.58 -11.05 -13.47
CA GLU A 56 -7.34 -10.68 -12.29
C GLU A 56 -8.48 -11.68 -12.05
N LYS A 57 -8.50 -12.26 -10.85
CA LYS A 57 -9.57 -13.15 -10.39
C LYS A 57 -10.10 -12.66 -9.04
N PRO A 58 -11.38 -12.89 -8.68
CA PRO A 58 -11.89 -12.61 -7.35
C PRO A 58 -11.08 -13.35 -6.27
N GLY A 59 -10.67 -12.61 -5.24
CA GLY A 59 -9.98 -13.16 -4.08
C GLY A 59 -10.93 -13.41 -2.90
N HIS A 60 -10.50 -13.05 -1.69
CA HIS A 60 -11.23 -13.29 -0.45
C HIS A 60 -12.08 -12.08 -0.03
N ARG A 61 -13.02 -12.35 0.87
CA ARG A 61 -13.69 -11.30 1.65
C ARG A 61 -12.83 -10.97 2.86
N PHE A 62 -12.11 -9.88 2.77
CA PHE A 62 -11.29 -9.39 3.87
C PHE A 62 -12.11 -8.47 4.77
N VAL A 63 -12.28 -8.86 6.04
CA VAL A 63 -13.09 -8.10 7.01
C VAL A 63 -12.24 -6.99 7.61
N LEU A 64 -12.79 -5.77 7.62
CA LEU A 64 -12.19 -4.60 8.24
C LEU A 64 -12.41 -4.66 9.77
N ASN A 65 -11.39 -4.29 10.54
CA ASN A 65 -11.43 -4.34 12.00
C ASN A 65 -11.46 -2.97 12.67
N ALA A 66 -11.44 -1.89 11.86
CA ALA A 66 -11.55 -0.52 12.35
C ALA A 66 -12.34 0.37 11.36
N ASP A 67 -12.78 1.54 11.82
CA ASP A 67 -13.50 2.54 11.05
C ASP A 67 -12.50 3.52 10.42
N PHE A 68 -12.56 3.76 9.12
CA PHE A 68 -11.68 4.73 8.47
C PHE A 68 -11.82 6.13 9.06
N SER A 69 -13.05 6.56 9.36
CA SER A 69 -13.34 7.88 9.92
C SER A 69 -12.79 8.09 11.34
N ALA A 70 -12.45 7.01 12.04
CA ALA A 70 -11.87 7.08 13.39
C ALA A 70 -10.35 7.15 13.37
N VAL A 71 -9.70 6.89 12.23
CA VAL A 71 -8.23 6.86 12.12
C VAL A 71 -7.67 8.27 12.28
N LYS A 72 -6.76 8.40 13.24
CA LYS A 72 -5.95 9.62 13.43
C LYS A 72 -4.48 9.21 13.37
N GLU A 73 -3.69 9.90 12.56
CA GLU A 73 -2.26 9.60 12.38
C GLU A 73 -1.51 9.45 13.71
N GLN A 74 -1.82 10.30 14.70
CA GLN A 74 -1.16 10.30 16.01
C GLN A 74 -1.33 9.01 16.83
N ASP A 75 -2.36 8.21 16.54
CA ASP A 75 -2.69 6.99 17.26
C ASP A 75 -1.98 5.74 16.66
N TYR A 76 -1.18 5.92 15.61
CA TYR A 76 -0.51 4.85 14.89
C TYR A 76 1.00 5.13 14.71
N ASP A 77 1.79 4.09 14.68
CA ASP A 77 3.24 4.17 14.48
C ASP A 77 3.64 4.14 13.00
N ALA A 78 2.81 3.58 12.14
CA ALA A 78 3.13 3.45 10.72
C ALA A 78 1.88 3.32 9.83
N LEU A 79 2.08 3.48 8.52
CA LEU A 79 1.08 3.28 7.48
C LEU A 79 1.55 2.21 6.49
N LEU A 80 0.67 1.26 6.15
CA LEU A 80 0.91 0.28 5.10
C LEU A 80 -0.17 0.39 4.02
N ILE A 81 0.27 0.42 2.77
CA ILE A 81 -0.57 0.61 1.58
C ILE A 81 -0.38 -0.58 0.64
N PRO A 82 -1.37 -1.47 0.52
CA PRO A 82 -1.36 -2.54 -0.47
C PRO A 82 -1.59 -2.01 -1.88
N GLY A 83 -1.36 -2.85 -2.86
CA GLY A 83 -1.62 -2.54 -4.25
C GLY A 83 -2.93 -3.10 -4.77
N GLY A 84 -2.86 -3.77 -5.92
CA GLY A 84 -4.03 -4.10 -6.73
C GLY A 84 -4.60 -2.88 -7.42
N ARG A 85 -5.91 -2.85 -7.67
CA ARG A 85 -6.58 -1.72 -8.32
C ARG A 85 -7.13 -0.68 -7.36
N ALA A 86 -7.17 -1.00 -6.06
CA ALA A 86 -7.65 -0.06 -5.04
C ALA A 86 -6.93 1.30 -5.08
N PRO A 87 -5.60 1.40 -5.22
CA PRO A 87 -4.90 2.67 -5.28
C PRO A 87 -5.36 3.60 -6.41
N GLU A 88 -5.80 3.06 -7.57
CA GLU A 88 -6.33 3.86 -8.68
C GLU A 88 -7.53 4.72 -8.28
N TYR A 89 -8.33 4.24 -7.33
CA TYR A 89 -9.54 4.91 -6.85
C TYR A 89 -9.28 5.65 -5.54
N LEU A 90 -8.51 5.06 -4.63
CA LEU A 90 -8.21 5.67 -3.33
C LEU A 90 -7.47 7.00 -3.47
N ARG A 91 -6.64 7.14 -4.52
CA ARG A 91 -5.95 8.40 -4.83
C ARG A 91 -6.89 9.55 -5.24
N LEU A 92 -8.17 9.28 -5.49
CA LEU A 92 -9.19 10.28 -5.76
C LEU A 92 -9.90 10.76 -4.48
N ASN A 93 -9.62 10.12 -3.34
CA ASN A 93 -10.22 10.46 -2.06
C ASN A 93 -9.29 11.39 -1.28
N GLU A 94 -9.72 12.62 -1.06
CA GLU A 94 -8.91 13.64 -0.38
C GLU A 94 -8.55 13.26 1.06
N GLU A 95 -9.43 12.56 1.80
CA GLU A 95 -9.15 12.15 3.17
C GLU A 95 -8.03 11.09 3.22
N VAL A 96 -8.00 10.19 2.24
CA VAL A 96 -6.88 9.23 2.09
C VAL A 96 -5.57 9.96 1.82
N LEU A 97 -5.58 10.93 0.91
CA LEU A 97 -4.37 11.72 0.60
C LEU A 97 -3.89 12.53 1.80
N LYS A 98 -4.81 13.15 2.54
CA LYS A 98 -4.49 13.86 3.79
C LYS A 98 -3.88 12.94 4.84
N LEU A 99 -4.39 11.71 4.97
CA LEU A 99 -3.85 10.72 5.88
C LEU A 99 -2.41 10.34 5.49
N VAL A 100 -2.15 10.03 4.22
CA VAL A 100 -0.80 9.74 3.72
C VAL A 100 0.15 10.91 4.02
N GLN A 101 -0.27 12.14 3.72
CA GLN A 101 0.50 13.35 4.02
C GLN A 101 0.75 13.54 5.52
N ALA A 102 -0.18 13.14 6.38
CA ALA A 102 -0.01 13.26 7.82
C ALA A 102 1.11 12.33 8.33
N PHE A 103 1.11 11.06 7.89
CA PHE A 103 2.18 10.11 8.22
C PHE A 103 3.55 10.57 7.70
N ASP A 104 3.61 11.09 6.46
CA ASP A 104 4.84 11.61 5.88
C ASP A 104 5.38 12.81 6.66
N ARG A 105 4.53 13.81 6.97
CA ARG A 105 4.91 14.97 7.78
C ARG A 105 5.37 14.62 9.18
N ALA A 106 4.78 13.58 9.77
CA ALA A 106 5.18 13.08 11.08
C ALA A 106 6.48 12.26 11.05
N GLY A 107 7.03 12.01 9.88
CA GLY A 107 8.23 11.19 9.71
C GLY A 107 8.02 9.71 10.02
N LYS A 108 6.76 9.25 10.12
CA LYS A 108 6.44 7.87 10.45
C LYS A 108 6.70 6.91 9.28
N PRO A 109 7.04 5.66 9.55
CA PRO A 109 7.24 4.65 8.52
C PRO A 109 6.03 4.49 7.61
N ILE A 110 6.29 4.47 6.31
CA ILE A 110 5.29 4.17 5.28
C ILE A 110 5.79 3.00 4.45
N ALA A 111 4.99 1.94 4.37
CA ALA A 111 5.23 0.82 3.47
C ALA A 111 4.22 0.85 2.32
N ALA A 112 4.67 0.70 1.08
CA ALA A 112 3.79 0.60 -0.07
C ALA A 112 4.32 -0.43 -1.08
N VAL A 113 3.41 -1.18 -1.70
CA VAL A 113 3.75 -2.24 -2.64
C VAL A 113 2.92 -2.13 -3.92
N CYS A 114 3.46 -2.59 -5.04
CA CYS A 114 2.78 -2.72 -6.33
C CYS A 114 2.23 -1.37 -6.82
N HIS A 115 0.91 -1.21 -6.88
CA HIS A 115 0.25 0.05 -7.23
C HIS A 115 0.05 1.00 -6.03
N GLY A 116 0.35 0.56 -4.80
CA GLY A 116 0.29 1.41 -3.60
C GLY A 116 1.01 2.76 -3.73
N PRO A 117 2.21 2.83 -4.35
CA PRO A 117 2.91 4.08 -4.60
C PRO A 117 2.15 5.12 -5.43
N GLN A 118 1.07 4.77 -6.14
CA GLN A 118 0.18 5.75 -6.77
C GLN A 118 -0.45 6.72 -5.76
N LEU A 119 -0.75 6.24 -4.54
CA LEU A 119 -1.22 7.11 -3.47
C LEU A 119 -0.13 8.08 -3.01
N LEU A 120 1.11 7.60 -2.90
CA LEU A 120 2.25 8.44 -2.52
C LEU A 120 2.51 9.53 -3.55
N ALA A 121 2.43 9.17 -4.85
CA ALA A 121 2.55 10.12 -5.95
C ALA A 121 1.44 11.17 -5.91
N ALA A 122 0.18 10.75 -5.76
CA ALA A 122 -0.98 11.66 -5.70
C ALA A 122 -0.96 12.54 -4.44
N ALA A 123 -0.47 12.03 -3.32
CA ALA A 123 -0.29 12.80 -2.08
C ALA A 123 0.89 13.79 -2.14
N GLY A 124 1.74 13.73 -3.18
CA GLY A 124 2.89 14.63 -3.36
C GLY A 124 4.07 14.34 -2.43
N VAL A 125 4.14 13.13 -1.85
CA VAL A 125 5.17 12.76 -0.86
C VAL A 125 6.40 12.07 -1.46
N LEU A 126 6.46 11.91 -2.79
CA LEU A 126 7.59 11.27 -3.48
C LEU A 126 8.66 12.25 -3.98
N LYS A 127 8.47 13.54 -3.88
CA LYS A 127 9.41 14.53 -4.42
C LYS A 127 10.80 14.38 -3.79
N GLY A 128 11.79 14.06 -4.64
CA GLY A 128 13.19 13.85 -4.22
C GLY A 128 13.46 12.51 -3.53
N ARG A 129 12.46 11.65 -3.41
CA ARG A 129 12.61 10.31 -2.79
C ARG A 129 12.77 9.22 -3.85
N THR A 130 13.44 8.14 -3.46
CA THR A 130 13.56 6.95 -4.30
C THR A 130 12.47 5.95 -3.91
N CYS A 131 11.73 5.47 -4.91
CA CYS A 131 10.56 4.61 -4.71
C CYS A 131 10.52 3.51 -5.78
N SER A 132 10.38 2.27 -5.33
CA SER A 132 10.00 1.17 -6.21
C SER A 132 8.48 1.03 -6.25
N ALA A 133 7.97 0.52 -7.36
CA ALA A 133 6.55 0.27 -7.57
C ALA A 133 6.39 -0.81 -8.65
N TYR A 134 5.16 -1.26 -8.90
CA TYR A 134 4.88 -2.04 -10.09
C TYR A 134 5.41 -1.32 -11.34
N PRO A 135 6.09 -1.99 -12.27
CA PRO A 135 6.82 -1.32 -13.36
C PRO A 135 5.98 -0.35 -14.18
N ALA A 136 4.68 -0.63 -14.38
CA ALA A 136 3.78 0.28 -15.08
C ALA A 136 3.51 1.60 -14.32
N CYS A 137 3.80 1.67 -13.02
CA CYS A 137 3.69 2.88 -12.20
C CYS A 137 4.97 3.75 -12.23
N ALA A 138 6.05 3.30 -12.89
CA ALA A 138 7.29 4.06 -12.98
C ALA A 138 7.11 5.50 -13.53
N PRO A 139 6.28 5.74 -14.57
CA PRO A 139 6.00 7.10 -15.03
C PRO A 139 5.39 7.99 -13.94
N GLU A 140 4.47 7.48 -13.13
CA GLU A 140 3.82 8.25 -12.05
C GLU A 140 4.82 8.64 -10.97
N VAL A 141 5.72 7.73 -10.57
CA VAL A 141 6.80 8.03 -9.63
C VAL A 141 7.67 9.18 -10.15
N ARG A 142 8.09 9.11 -11.42
CA ARG A 142 8.92 10.16 -12.03
C ARG A 142 8.19 11.48 -12.18
N LEU A 143 6.93 11.47 -12.62
CA LEU A 143 6.12 12.68 -12.78
C LEU A 143 5.83 13.38 -11.45
N SER A 144 5.76 12.64 -10.34
CA SER A 144 5.63 13.22 -9.00
C SER A 144 6.94 13.80 -8.44
N GLY A 145 8.03 13.75 -9.20
CA GLY A 145 9.36 14.23 -8.79
C GLY A 145 10.17 13.22 -7.99
N GLY A 146 9.76 11.97 -7.96
CA GLY A 146 10.50 10.88 -7.34
C GLY A 146 11.49 10.21 -8.30
N HIS A 147 12.37 9.39 -7.75
CA HIS A 147 13.31 8.54 -8.49
C HIS A 147 12.79 7.10 -8.48
N TYR A 148 12.50 6.54 -9.65
CA TYR A 148 12.05 5.15 -9.71
C TYR A 148 13.22 4.19 -9.53
N ALA A 149 13.14 3.34 -8.50
CA ALA A 149 14.06 2.23 -8.28
C ALA A 149 13.61 1.02 -9.10
N ASP A 150 14.31 0.74 -10.19
CA ASP A 150 14.11 -0.45 -11.03
C ASP A 150 14.87 -1.62 -10.39
N ILE A 151 14.17 -2.43 -9.62
CA ILE A 151 14.72 -3.55 -8.85
C ILE A 151 14.00 -4.86 -9.21
N GLY A 152 14.58 -6.00 -8.81
CA GLY A 152 13.96 -7.31 -9.01
C GLY A 152 12.56 -7.39 -8.38
N ILE A 153 11.70 -8.21 -8.98
CA ILE A 153 10.28 -8.37 -8.56
C ILE A 153 10.15 -8.86 -7.12
N ASP A 154 11.16 -9.52 -6.59
CA ASP A 154 11.28 -10.08 -5.24
C ASP A 154 12.09 -9.20 -4.28
N GLN A 155 12.47 -8.01 -4.72
CA GLN A 155 13.28 -7.07 -3.95
C GLN A 155 12.44 -5.91 -3.39
N ALA A 156 12.96 -5.30 -2.33
CA ALA A 156 12.38 -4.09 -1.74
C ALA A 156 13.43 -2.98 -1.59
N HIS A 157 12.98 -1.74 -1.71
CA HIS A 157 13.80 -0.53 -1.55
C HIS A 157 13.42 0.21 -0.27
N VAL A 158 14.43 0.75 0.42
CA VAL A 158 14.25 1.63 1.59
C VAL A 158 14.85 2.99 1.28
N ASP A 159 14.07 4.04 1.51
CA ASP A 159 14.50 5.44 1.47
C ASP A 159 14.06 6.12 2.77
N GLY A 160 14.96 6.14 3.76
CA GLY A 160 14.64 6.60 5.09
C GLY A 160 13.50 5.81 5.74
N ASN A 161 12.38 6.47 5.99
CA ASN A 161 11.18 5.85 6.55
C ASN A 161 10.21 5.25 5.50
N LEU A 162 10.55 5.31 4.22
CA LEU A 162 9.73 4.77 3.13
C LEU A 162 10.26 3.42 2.67
N VAL A 163 9.41 2.38 2.71
CA VAL A 163 9.75 1.02 2.27
C VAL A 163 8.83 0.61 1.14
N THR A 164 9.38 0.40 -0.05
CA THR A 164 8.58 0.12 -1.25
C THR A 164 9.04 -1.13 -2.00
N ALA A 165 8.13 -1.77 -2.71
CA ALA A 165 8.40 -2.97 -3.48
C ALA A 165 7.54 -3.06 -4.75
N PRO A 166 8.00 -3.81 -5.79
CA PRO A 166 7.30 -3.89 -7.07
C PRO A 166 5.98 -4.68 -7.01
N ALA A 167 5.94 -5.79 -6.26
CA ALA A 167 4.78 -6.67 -6.22
C ALA A 167 4.89 -7.68 -5.07
N TRP A 168 3.86 -8.52 -4.89
CA TRP A 168 3.75 -9.51 -3.84
C TRP A 168 4.93 -10.52 -3.74
N PRO A 169 5.69 -10.88 -4.78
CA PRO A 169 6.87 -11.74 -4.60
C PRO A 169 7.94 -11.13 -3.69
N ALA A 170 7.94 -9.80 -3.54
CA ALA A 170 8.86 -9.09 -2.67
C ALA A 170 8.46 -9.13 -1.18
N HIS A 171 7.31 -9.65 -0.80
CA HIS A 171 6.81 -9.60 0.59
C HIS A 171 7.82 -10.05 1.64
N PRO A 172 8.58 -11.14 1.45
CA PRO A 172 9.56 -11.54 2.47
C PRO A 172 10.59 -10.44 2.76
N GLN A 173 11.14 -9.82 1.72
CA GLN A 173 12.13 -8.76 1.87
C GLN A 173 11.48 -7.43 2.31
N TRP A 174 10.34 -7.09 1.71
CA TRP A 174 9.61 -5.85 1.97
C TRP A 174 9.14 -5.77 3.43
N LEU A 175 8.54 -6.85 3.95
CA LEU A 175 8.06 -6.90 5.33
C LEU A 175 9.21 -6.96 6.33
N ALA A 176 10.31 -7.67 6.02
CA ALA A 176 11.50 -7.66 6.86
C ALA A 176 12.07 -6.24 7.00
N LYS A 177 12.28 -5.54 5.89
CA LYS A 177 12.77 -4.15 5.90
C LYS A 177 11.80 -3.19 6.59
N PHE A 178 10.50 -3.39 6.42
CA PHE A 178 9.50 -2.57 7.12
C PHE A 178 9.55 -2.80 8.63
N ALA A 179 9.67 -4.05 9.07
CA ALA A 179 9.84 -4.37 10.49
C ALA A 179 11.12 -3.76 11.08
N GLU A 180 12.23 -3.77 10.33
CA GLU A 180 13.47 -3.11 10.73
C GLU A 180 13.29 -1.59 10.91
N VAL A 181 12.60 -0.93 9.98
CA VAL A 181 12.32 0.51 10.05
C VAL A 181 11.40 0.84 11.24
N LEU A 182 10.41 -0.01 11.53
CA LEU A 182 9.52 0.14 12.69
C LEU A 182 10.28 0.07 14.03
N GLN A 183 11.34 -0.73 14.11
CA GLN A 183 12.14 -0.87 15.33
C GLN A 183 13.08 0.31 15.61
N GLN A 184 13.27 1.20 14.63
CA GLN A 184 14.17 2.35 14.74
C GLN A 184 13.47 3.64 15.21
N GLN A 185 12.16 3.56 15.51
CA GLN A 185 11.31 4.70 15.94
C GLN A 185 11.39 5.01 17.43
#